data_d87fe2aae7e1862bd18c470fc7e03e02
#
_entry.id   d87fe2aae7e1862bd18c470fc7e03e02
#
_cell.length_a   1.000
_cell.length_b   1.000
_cell.length_c   1.000
_cell.angle_alpha   90.00
_cell.angle_beta   90.00
_cell.angle_gamma   90.00
#
_symmetry.space_group_name_H-M   'P 1'
#
loop_
_entity.id
_entity.type
_entity.pdbx_description
1 polymer ?
#
loop_
_entity_poly.entity_id
_entity_poly.type
_entity_poly.pdbx_seq_one_letter_code
_entity_poly.pdbx_strand_id
1 'polypeptide(L)'
;MKAVDLGLSVMWGDCNLGAIEVYQEGNLYTWTEIVPEIDHYNALLSPVAVPNSMTSDIAERILGYGWKVPTKDQIIELMQKCEFEFVPMGLKKAIKATGPNGNSIYFPLGGNLDWNGNKGQGGFYWTSTKATEAYNHAYQLKFTHQLAYGYNHINVKQSVRPVFDPYI
;
A
#
# COMPACT_ATOMS: atom_id res chain seq x y z
N MET A 1 2.08 9.18 11.75
CA MET A 1 1.63 7.80 11.42
C MET A 1 1.56 6.99 12.68
N LYS A 2 0.41 6.41 12.98
CA LYS A 2 0.22 5.48 14.09
C LYS A 2 0.02 4.08 13.53
N ALA A 3 0.56 3.08 14.22
CA ALA A 3 0.31 1.69 13.92
C ALA A 3 -0.94 1.22 14.67
N VAL A 4 -1.89 0.64 13.95
CA VAL A 4 -3.15 0.14 14.49
C VAL A 4 -3.13 -1.38 14.43
N ASP A 5 -3.30 -2.02 15.57
CA ASP A 5 -3.46 -3.47 15.66
C ASP A 5 -4.90 -3.83 15.28
N LEU A 6 -5.05 -4.52 14.17
CA LEU A 6 -6.35 -5.02 13.69
C LEU A 6 -6.59 -6.48 14.06
N GLY A 7 -5.65 -7.11 14.78
CA GLY A 7 -5.68 -8.56 15.03
C GLY A 7 -5.15 -9.39 13.87
N LEU A 8 -4.29 -8.79 13.03
CA LEU A 8 -3.65 -9.42 11.88
C LEU A 8 -2.17 -9.70 12.15
N SER A 9 -1.48 -10.30 11.19
CA SER A 9 -0.07 -10.64 11.33
C SER A 9 0.85 -9.43 11.47
N VAL A 10 0.45 -8.29 10.91
CA VAL A 10 1.14 -6.99 11.06
C VAL A 10 0.15 -5.91 11.46
N MET A 11 0.64 -4.84 12.06
CA MET A 11 -0.16 -3.64 12.28
C MET A 11 -0.27 -2.84 10.99
N TRP A 12 -1.32 -2.03 10.89
CA TRP A 12 -1.56 -1.18 9.72
C TRP A 12 -1.48 0.29 10.10
N GLY A 13 -0.92 1.11 9.22
CA GLY A 13 -0.88 2.55 9.41
C GLY A 13 -2.30 3.14 9.44
N ASP A 14 -2.49 4.16 10.25
CA ASP A 14 -3.78 4.87 10.36
C ASP A 14 -4.04 5.83 9.21
N CYS A 15 -3.01 6.18 8.44
CA CYS A 15 -3.08 7.14 7.33
C CYS A 15 -2.42 6.56 6.08
N ASN A 16 -2.77 7.12 4.92
CA ASN A 16 -2.01 6.92 3.70
C ASN A 16 -0.64 7.61 3.82
N LEU A 17 0.36 7.06 3.15
CA LEU A 17 1.70 7.66 3.11
C LEU A 17 1.63 9.06 2.48
N GLY A 18 2.26 10.04 3.15
CA GLY A 18 2.19 11.44 2.76
C GLY A 18 1.02 12.20 3.36
N ALA A 19 0.09 11.53 4.05
CA ALA A 19 -1.00 12.16 4.78
C ALA A 19 -0.61 12.43 6.24
N ILE A 20 -1.21 13.46 6.83
CA ILE A 20 -1.10 13.79 8.25
C ILE A 20 -2.34 13.29 9.00
N GLU A 21 -3.51 13.41 8.36
CA GLU A 21 -4.80 13.03 8.93
C GLU A 21 -5.40 11.83 8.21
N VAL A 22 -6.22 11.05 8.92
CA VAL A 22 -6.78 9.78 8.41
C VAL A 22 -7.68 9.95 7.19
N TYR A 23 -8.25 11.13 6.99
CA TYR A 23 -9.14 11.43 5.86
C TYR A 23 -8.41 11.93 4.61
N GLN A 24 -7.13 12.21 4.71
CA GLN A 24 -6.33 12.71 3.58
C GLN A 24 -5.91 11.56 2.67
N GLU A 25 -5.94 11.82 1.38
CA GLU A 25 -5.57 10.83 0.37
C GLU A 25 -4.06 10.52 0.35
N GLY A 26 -3.25 11.42 0.89
CA GLY A 26 -1.80 11.32 0.85
C GLY A 26 -1.26 11.56 -0.55
N ASN A 27 -0.06 11.06 -0.81
CA ASN A 27 0.58 11.16 -2.11
C ASN A 27 0.31 9.90 -2.95
N LEU A 28 0.38 10.06 -4.26
CA LEU A 28 0.34 8.96 -5.21
C LEU A 28 1.77 8.68 -5.70
N TYR A 29 2.12 7.41 -5.76
CA TYR A 29 3.48 6.96 -6.10
C TYR A 29 3.45 5.97 -7.25
N THR A 30 4.46 6.00 -8.13
CA THR A 30 4.72 4.88 -9.02
C THR A 30 5.35 3.73 -8.23
N TRP A 31 5.21 2.51 -8.70
CA TRP A 31 5.79 1.36 -8.00
C TRP A 31 7.33 1.44 -7.96
N THR A 32 7.94 2.03 -8.96
CA THR A 32 9.40 2.23 -9.01
C THR A 32 9.91 3.18 -7.93
N GLU A 33 9.07 4.08 -7.42
CA GLU A 33 9.41 4.97 -6.31
C GLU A 33 9.34 4.28 -4.95
N ILE A 34 8.49 3.25 -4.81
CA ILE A 34 8.21 2.64 -3.49
C ILE A 34 9.14 1.47 -3.14
N VAL A 35 9.68 0.76 -4.12
CA VAL A 35 10.61 -0.35 -3.87
C VAL A 35 12.03 0.05 -4.24
N PRO A 36 13.05 -0.47 -3.53
CA PRO A 36 14.44 -0.20 -3.89
C PRO A 36 14.76 -0.65 -5.31
N GLU A 37 15.49 0.16 -6.04
CA GLU A 37 15.87 -0.14 -7.42
C GLU A 37 16.59 -1.48 -7.55
N ILE A 38 17.37 -1.86 -6.56
CA ILE A 38 18.07 -3.13 -6.54
C ILE A 38 17.13 -4.34 -6.60
N ASP A 39 15.93 -4.21 -6.06
CA ASP A 39 14.94 -5.29 -6.08
C ASP A 39 14.38 -5.53 -7.47
N HIS A 40 14.49 -4.54 -8.36
CA HIS A 40 14.10 -4.68 -9.76
C HIS A 40 15.06 -5.59 -10.53
N TYR A 41 16.29 -5.69 -10.09
CA TYR A 41 17.37 -6.42 -10.76
C TYR A 41 17.82 -7.67 -10.01
N ASN A 42 17.27 -7.97 -8.86
CA ASN A 42 17.74 -9.05 -7.97
C ASN A 42 17.78 -10.44 -8.63
N ALA A 43 17.01 -10.66 -9.65
CA ALA A 43 17.06 -11.91 -10.41
C ALA A 43 18.27 -12.01 -11.34
N LEU A 44 19.01 -10.91 -11.56
CA LEU A 44 20.04 -10.81 -12.59
C LEU A 44 21.45 -10.54 -12.05
N LEU A 45 21.57 -10.13 -10.78
CA LEU A 45 22.84 -9.69 -10.21
C LEU A 45 23.18 -10.44 -8.94
N SER A 46 24.47 -10.79 -8.80
CA SER A 46 25.01 -11.26 -7.53
C SER A 46 24.82 -10.18 -6.45
N PRO A 47 24.56 -10.56 -5.19
CA PRO A 47 24.37 -9.60 -4.13
C PRO A 47 25.59 -8.69 -3.98
N VAL A 48 25.42 -7.43 -4.33
CA VAL A 48 26.36 -6.37 -4.04
C VAL A 48 25.92 -5.73 -2.74
N ALA A 49 26.86 -5.47 -1.83
CA ALA A 49 26.56 -4.72 -0.62
C ALA A 49 26.03 -3.34 -1.00
N VAL A 50 24.76 -3.06 -0.68
CA VAL A 50 24.10 -1.80 -1.00
C VAL A 50 23.90 -1.03 0.31
N PRO A 51 24.11 0.29 0.33
CA PRO A 51 23.80 1.09 1.52
C PRO A 51 22.36 0.90 1.97
N ASN A 52 22.11 0.85 3.29
CA ASN A 52 20.78 0.63 3.86
C ASN A 52 19.72 1.59 3.30
N SER A 53 20.11 2.83 3.03
CA SER A 53 19.20 3.83 2.43
C SER A 53 18.73 3.49 1.03
N MET A 54 19.41 2.56 0.33
CA MET A 54 19.05 2.12 -1.01
C MET A 54 18.31 0.78 -1.01
N THR A 55 18.30 0.07 0.11
CA THR A 55 17.64 -1.24 0.25
C THR A 55 16.28 -1.17 0.93
N SER A 56 15.98 -0.07 1.65
CA SER A 56 14.71 0.09 2.34
C SER A 56 13.63 0.63 1.41
N ASP A 57 12.41 0.12 1.57
CA ASP A 57 11.28 0.64 0.82
C ASP A 57 10.89 2.06 1.28
N ILE A 58 9.97 2.70 0.54
CA ILE A 58 9.61 4.09 0.80
C ILE A 58 9.02 4.30 2.20
N ALA A 59 8.26 3.34 2.73
CA ALA A 59 7.67 3.46 4.06
C ALA A 59 8.77 3.49 5.13
N GLU A 60 9.74 2.61 5.03
CA GLU A 60 10.88 2.59 5.96
C GLU A 60 11.73 3.86 5.82
N ARG A 61 11.97 4.33 4.60
CA ARG A 61 12.75 5.56 4.36
C ARG A 61 12.11 6.80 4.98
N ILE A 62 10.78 6.88 4.93
CA ILE A 62 10.04 8.05 5.42
C ILE A 62 9.68 7.93 6.90
N LEU A 63 9.24 6.75 7.32
CA LEU A 63 8.68 6.54 8.66
C LEU A 63 9.64 5.87 9.65
N GLY A 64 10.70 5.23 9.15
CA GLY A 64 11.69 4.57 9.97
C GLY A 64 11.52 3.06 10.08
N TYR A 65 12.37 2.45 10.89
CA TYR A 65 12.45 1.00 11.06
C TYR A 65 11.10 0.39 11.50
N GLY A 66 10.79 -0.76 10.94
CA GLY A 66 9.55 -1.49 11.20
C GLY A 66 8.41 -1.16 10.24
N TRP A 67 8.48 -0.02 9.56
CA TRP A 67 7.49 0.37 8.56
C TRP A 67 7.85 -0.20 7.18
N LYS A 68 6.85 -0.78 6.50
CA LYS A 68 7.00 -1.37 5.17
C LYS A 68 5.77 -1.08 4.30
N VAL A 69 5.97 -1.10 2.99
CA VAL A 69 4.86 -1.24 2.05
C VAL A 69 4.32 -2.67 2.18
N PRO A 70 3.01 -2.87 2.29
CA PRO A 70 2.47 -4.22 2.49
C PRO A 70 2.78 -5.15 1.31
N THR A 71 2.95 -6.43 1.61
CA THR A 71 3.07 -7.47 0.59
C THR A 71 1.69 -7.87 0.06
N LYS A 72 1.67 -8.58 -1.06
CA LYS A 72 0.44 -9.19 -1.60
C LYS A 72 -0.26 -10.06 -0.55
N ASP A 73 0.48 -10.90 0.17
CA ASP A 73 -0.10 -11.78 1.18
C ASP A 73 -0.73 -11.01 2.33
N GLN A 74 -0.15 -9.87 2.71
CA GLN A 74 -0.71 -9.01 3.76
C GLN A 74 -2.00 -8.33 3.32
N ILE A 75 -2.13 -7.90 2.07
CA ILE A 75 -3.43 -7.38 1.60
C ILE A 75 -4.47 -8.48 1.46
N ILE A 76 -4.09 -9.69 1.09
CA ILE A 76 -5.00 -10.84 1.06
C ILE A 76 -5.49 -11.17 2.49
N GLU A 77 -4.61 -11.17 3.46
CA GLU A 77 -4.98 -11.35 4.86
C GLU A 77 -5.97 -10.28 5.32
N LEU A 78 -5.70 -9.01 5.01
CA LEU A 78 -6.60 -7.91 5.31
C LEU A 78 -7.98 -8.14 4.71
N MET A 79 -8.03 -8.52 3.44
CA MET A 79 -9.29 -8.77 2.73
C MET A 79 -10.08 -9.93 3.32
N GLN A 80 -9.40 -10.98 3.75
CA GLN A 80 -10.04 -12.21 4.25
C GLN A 80 -10.52 -12.07 5.69
N LYS A 81 -9.82 -11.31 6.52
CA LYS A 81 -10.05 -11.27 7.97
C LYS A 81 -10.77 -10.03 8.46
N CYS A 82 -10.81 -8.96 7.68
CA CYS A 82 -11.51 -7.72 8.04
C CYS A 82 -12.87 -7.63 7.39
N GLU A 83 -13.76 -6.87 8.03
CA GLU A 83 -15.02 -6.45 7.44
C GLU A 83 -14.86 -5.06 6.83
N PHE A 84 -15.50 -4.85 5.68
CA PHE A 84 -15.36 -3.62 4.90
C PHE A 84 -16.72 -2.98 4.67
N GLU A 85 -16.80 -1.66 4.82
CA GLU A 85 -17.99 -0.90 4.52
C GLU A 85 -17.66 0.47 3.95
N PHE A 86 -18.50 0.97 3.04
CA PHE A 86 -18.42 2.34 2.58
C PHE A 86 -18.96 3.27 3.65
N VAL A 87 -18.20 4.31 3.99
CA VAL A 87 -18.59 5.30 4.98
C VAL A 87 -18.37 6.70 4.44
N PRO A 88 -19.19 7.69 4.84
CA PRO A 88 -18.91 9.07 4.52
C PRO A 88 -17.69 9.55 5.31
N MET A 89 -16.85 10.36 4.65
CA MET A 89 -15.68 10.97 5.29
C MET A 89 -15.61 12.43 4.82
N GLY A 90 -16.31 13.32 5.54
CA GLY A 90 -16.55 14.67 5.09
C GLY A 90 -17.42 14.68 3.84
N LEU A 91 -16.99 15.34 2.78
CA LEU A 91 -17.68 15.39 1.48
C LEU A 91 -17.31 14.20 0.57
N LYS A 92 -16.39 13.35 1.00
CA LYS A 92 -15.90 12.19 0.25
C LYS A 92 -16.33 10.89 0.92
N LYS A 93 -16.09 9.79 0.24
CA LYS A 93 -16.28 8.45 0.78
C LYS A 93 -14.96 7.77 1.06
N ALA A 94 -14.96 6.87 2.02
CA ALA A 94 -13.84 6.02 2.34
C ALA A 94 -14.34 4.58 2.57
N ILE A 95 -13.41 3.66 2.61
CA ILE A 95 -13.67 2.29 3.05
C ILE A 95 -13.20 2.17 4.49
N LYS A 96 -14.10 1.75 5.39
CA LYS A 96 -13.76 1.38 6.76
C LYS A 96 -13.45 -0.12 6.79
N ALA A 97 -12.26 -0.46 7.25
CA ALA A 97 -11.85 -1.85 7.47
C ALA A 97 -11.81 -2.12 8.96
N THR A 98 -12.59 -3.07 9.42
CA THR A 98 -12.66 -3.47 10.83
C THR A 98 -12.05 -4.86 10.99
N GLY A 99 -11.01 -4.95 11.80
CA GLY A 99 -10.32 -6.20 12.08
C GLY A 99 -11.08 -7.12 13.03
N PRO A 100 -10.62 -8.38 13.17
CA PRO A 100 -11.25 -9.34 14.07
C PRO A 100 -11.22 -8.94 15.55
N ASN A 101 -10.32 -8.03 15.95
CA ASN A 101 -10.27 -7.49 17.32
C ASN A 101 -11.18 -6.28 17.54
N GLY A 102 -11.94 -5.83 16.53
CA GLY A 102 -12.86 -4.70 16.61
C GLY A 102 -12.25 -3.34 16.29
N ASN A 103 -10.95 -3.22 16.16
CA ASN A 103 -10.29 -1.98 15.76
C ASN A 103 -10.47 -1.73 14.26
N SER A 104 -10.45 -0.48 13.86
CA SER A 104 -10.72 -0.08 12.46
C SER A 104 -9.69 0.91 11.95
N ILE A 105 -9.51 0.87 10.63
CA ILE A 105 -8.81 1.91 9.86
C ILE A 105 -9.67 2.32 8.67
N TYR A 106 -9.35 3.46 8.08
CA TYR A 106 -10.10 4.02 6.95
C TYR A 106 -9.17 4.16 5.75
N PHE A 107 -9.65 3.73 4.58
CA PHE A 107 -8.95 3.87 3.31
C PHE A 107 -9.65 4.94 2.47
N PRO A 108 -9.09 6.15 2.35
CA PRO A 108 -9.60 7.15 1.42
C PRO A 108 -9.55 6.64 -0.02
N LEU A 109 -10.52 7.05 -0.83
CA LEU A 109 -10.63 6.65 -2.23
C LEU A 109 -9.98 7.73 -3.11
N GLY A 110 -8.65 7.80 -3.09
CA GLY A 110 -7.88 8.83 -3.77
C GLY A 110 -7.67 8.61 -5.27
N GLY A 111 -8.16 7.48 -5.80
CA GLY A 111 -7.97 7.13 -7.19
C GLY A 111 -6.54 6.72 -7.52
N ASN A 112 -6.26 6.69 -8.81
CA ASN A 112 -4.91 6.54 -9.36
C ASN A 112 -4.73 7.47 -10.55
N LEU A 113 -3.50 7.59 -11.03
CA LEU A 113 -3.16 8.49 -12.13
C LEU A 113 -2.22 7.77 -13.09
N ASP A 114 -2.63 7.63 -14.36
CA ASP A 114 -1.77 7.04 -15.37
C ASP A 114 -0.80 8.09 -15.94
N TRP A 115 0.11 7.65 -16.81
CA TRP A 115 1.12 8.52 -17.42
C TRP A 115 0.54 9.54 -18.43
N ASN A 116 -0.69 9.36 -18.87
CA ASN A 116 -1.41 10.31 -19.70
C ASN A 116 -2.20 11.34 -18.90
N GLY A 117 -2.17 11.25 -17.57
CA GLY A 117 -2.93 12.13 -16.69
C GLY A 117 -4.38 11.71 -16.48
N ASN A 118 -4.76 10.51 -16.91
CA ASN A 118 -6.11 9.98 -16.68
C ASN A 118 -6.25 9.49 -15.25
N LYS A 119 -7.28 9.94 -14.56
CA LYS A 119 -7.56 9.58 -13.17
C LYS A 119 -8.57 8.44 -13.10
N GLY A 120 -8.16 7.32 -12.50
CA GLY A 120 -9.08 6.24 -12.15
C GLY A 120 -9.86 6.57 -10.89
N GLN A 121 -11.10 6.10 -10.79
CA GLN A 121 -11.96 6.31 -9.62
C GLN A 121 -11.95 5.09 -8.71
N GLY A 122 -11.91 5.34 -7.41
CA GLY A 122 -11.85 4.32 -6.38
C GLY A 122 -10.63 4.48 -5.49
N GLY A 123 -10.27 3.45 -4.76
CA GLY A 123 -9.04 3.36 -3.98
C GLY A 123 -8.11 2.34 -4.58
N PHE A 124 -6.86 2.71 -4.75
CA PHE A 124 -5.83 1.84 -5.32
C PHE A 124 -4.57 1.97 -4.48
N TYR A 125 -4.11 0.86 -3.94
CA TYR A 125 -3.03 0.80 -2.97
C TYR A 125 -1.99 -0.21 -3.41
N TRP A 126 -0.75 0.25 -3.56
CA TRP A 126 0.36 -0.61 -3.95
C TRP A 126 0.70 -1.66 -2.90
N THR A 127 1.18 -2.79 -3.37
CA THR A 127 1.98 -3.73 -2.57
C THR A 127 3.44 -3.66 -3.02
N SER A 128 4.33 -4.23 -2.22
CA SER A 128 5.75 -4.39 -2.60
C SER A 128 6.00 -5.60 -3.50
N THR A 129 4.96 -6.38 -3.82
CA THR A 129 5.09 -7.64 -4.55
C THR A 129 4.92 -7.41 -6.04
N LYS A 130 5.96 -7.74 -6.82
CA LYS A 130 5.92 -7.69 -8.28
C LYS A 130 4.98 -8.77 -8.80
N ALA A 131 4.19 -8.46 -9.82
CA ALA A 131 3.35 -9.43 -10.48
C ALA A 131 4.19 -10.33 -11.39
N THR A 132 3.95 -11.64 -11.33
CA THR A 132 4.61 -12.63 -12.18
C THR A 132 3.81 -12.91 -13.45
N GLU A 133 2.52 -12.58 -13.45
CA GLU A 133 1.59 -12.84 -14.56
C GLU A 133 1.66 -11.78 -15.66
N ALA A 134 2.19 -10.60 -15.36
CA ALA A 134 2.24 -9.48 -16.29
C ALA A 134 3.55 -8.71 -16.17
N TYR A 135 4.26 -8.56 -17.27
CA TYR A 135 5.50 -7.80 -17.33
C TYR A 135 5.25 -6.34 -16.96
N ASN A 136 6.15 -5.74 -16.17
CA ASN A 136 6.04 -4.36 -15.67
C ASN A 136 4.76 -4.07 -14.86
N HIS A 137 4.26 -5.07 -14.13
CA HIS A 137 3.12 -4.93 -13.24
C HIS A 137 3.48 -5.32 -11.80
N ALA A 138 2.78 -4.76 -10.85
CA ALA A 138 2.88 -5.11 -9.44
C ALA A 138 1.48 -5.26 -8.84
N TYR A 139 1.38 -6.04 -7.75
CA TYR A 139 0.09 -6.28 -7.11
C TYR A 139 -0.41 -5.06 -6.37
N GLN A 140 -1.73 -4.90 -6.35
CA GLN A 140 -2.46 -3.81 -5.72
C GLN A 140 -3.68 -4.31 -4.97
N LEU A 141 -4.10 -3.54 -3.97
CA LEU A 141 -5.42 -3.63 -3.37
C LEU A 141 -6.33 -2.61 -4.07
N LYS A 142 -7.52 -3.02 -4.45
CA LYS A 142 -8.44 -2.18 -5.22
C LYS A 142 -9.81 -2.11 -4.56
N PHE A 143 -10.27 -0.90 -4.29
CA PHE A 143 -11.60 -0.59 -3.82
C PHE A 143 -12.34 0.19 -4.91
N THR A 144 -13.17 -0.48 -5.67
CA THR A 144 -14.10 0.14 -6.62
C THR A 144 -15.52 -0.22 -6.20
N HIS A 145 -16.38 -0.68 -7.09
CA HIS A 145 -17.64 -1.29 -6.72
C HIS A 145 -17.45 -2.67 -6.06
N GLN A 146 -16.23 -3.17 -6.06
CA GLN A 146 -15.85 -4.50 -5.56
C GLN A 146 -14.47 -4.42 -4.88
N LEU A 147 -14.33 -5.06 -3.72
CA LEU A 147 -13.04 -5.25 -3.09
C LEU A 147 -12.30 -6.36 -3.84
N ALA A 148 -11.12 -6.06 -4.32
CA ALA A 148 -10.31 -7.03 -5.06
C ALA A 148 -8.82 -6.78 -4.87
N TYR A 149 -8.01 -7.80 -5.07
CA TYR A 149 -6.62 -7.60 -5.40
C TYR A 149 -6.41 -7.90 -6.89
N GLY A 150 -5.38 -7.32 -7.44
CA GLY A 150 -5.03 -7.51 -8.85
C GLY A 150 -3.65 -6.93 -9.07
N TYR A 151 -3.34 -6.58 -10.29
CA TYR A 151 -2.07 -5.93 -10.59
C TYR A 151 -2.30 -4.73 -11.52
N ASN A 152 -1.34 -3.81 -11.52
CA ASN A 152 -1.35 -2.62 -12.36
C ASN A 152 0.06 -2.32 -12.83
N HIS A 153 0.15 -1.54 -13.91
CA HIS A 153 1.42 -1.15 -14.49
C HIS A 153 2.24 -0.31 -13.49
N ILE A 154 3.52 -0.60 -13.38
CA ILE A 154 4.42 0.03 -12.38
C ILE A 154 4.54 1.56 -12.53
N ASN A 155 4.19 2.14 -13.68
CA ASN A 155 4.22 3.58 -13.93
C ASN A 155 2.91 4.30 -13.59
N VAL A 156 1.88 3.59 -13.17
CA VAL A 156 0.66 4.20 -12.63
C VAL A 156 0.96 4.68 -11.21
N LYS A 157 0.49 5.87 -10.87
CA LYS A 157 0.64 6.44 -9.53
C LYS A 157 -0.54 6.03 -8.67
N GLN A 158 -0.26 5.45 -7.52
CA GLN A 158 -1.27 4.94 -6.59
C GLN A 158 -0.90 5.25 -5.14
N SER A 159 -1.86 5.13 -4.25
CA SER A 159 -1.67 5.31 -2.81
C SER A 159 -0.81 4.21 -2.22
N VAL A 160 -0.24 4.49 -1.06
CA VAL A 160 0.47 3.51 -0.23
C VAL A 160 -0.12 3.57 1.18
N ARG A 161 -0.57 2.44 1.71
CA ARG A 161 -0.91 2.30 3.11
C ARG A 161 0.15 1.44 3.78
N PRO A 162 1.02 2.03 4.61
CA PRO A 162 2.09 1.27 5.25
C PRO A 162 1.58 0.26 6.27
N VAL A 163 2.36 -0.79 6.48
CA VAL A 163 2.24 -1.73 7.59
C VAL A 163 3.42 -1.58 8.53
N PHE A 164 3.25 -2.02 9.77
CA PHE A 164 4.28 -1.95 10.79
C PHE A 164 4.50 -3.31 11.42
N ASP A 165 5.75 -3.74 11.42
CA ASP A 165 6.19 -4.96 12.10
C ASP A 165 7.53 -4.68 12.77
N PRO A 166 7.57 -4.54 14.11
CA PRO A 166 8.81 -4.23 14.81
C PRO A 166 9.78 -5.41 14.89
N TYR A 167 9.36 -6.60 14.48
CA TYR A 167 10.15 -7.85 14.60
C TYR A 167 10.82 -8.27 13.29
N ILE A 168 10.71 -7.47 12.26
CA ILE A 168 11.38 -7.76 10.99
C ILE A 168 12.87 -7.41 11.09
#